data_06d1693290a296d30727e7ee5fe2ec61
#
_entry.id   06d1693290a296d30727e7ee5fe2ec61
#
_cell.length_a   1.000
_cell.length_b   1.000
_cell.length_c   1.000
_cell.angle_alpha   90.00
_cell.angle_beta   90.00
_cell.angle_gamma   90.00
#
_symmetry.space_group_name_H-M   'P 1'
#
loop_
_entity.id
_entity.type
_entity.pdbx_description
1 polymer ?
#
loop_
_entity_poly.entity_id
_entity_poly.type
_entity_poly.pdbx_seq_one_letter_code
_entity_poly.pdbx_strand_id
1 'polypeptide(L)'
;MERKINEPNFMLVSIFNDVIGPVMRGPSSSHCAAALRIGRLARDLMDADFSDILVEFDVNGSLPNTHDTQGSDMGLFGGLLGWDAADARLPDSPQALRAAGVCLSIETVDAADPHPNTYRLTLRSSRETHTVRAISTGGGMMEVIDLDGFPVSMFGDCYQTLLWAEGPAEELIAVLETRFTADAILLHKADGRQLIEVKAPEFVSDDVLSEIPGIRSIKRLGPVLPVMSRKETAVPFGSCAEMLRHDAGRGTPLWLLAVEYEMARGGISEAEVVAKMLDIVRIVRHSIAAGIAGTQYDDRVLGHQSGRFDELLRAGKLLDGGALNRIILYVTALMEVKSSMGVIVAAPTAGACAALPGAVIAMAEAMGLDEEAMAKALLASGLIGVFIATRWTFAAEVGGCQAEGGSAASMAAAALVTLADGTLAQAVAASSMAFQNMLGLICDPVANRVEVPCLGKNVMAASNAP
;
A
#
# COMPACT_ATOMS: atom_id res chain seq x y z
N MET A 1 0.75 -18.03 -9.43
CA MET A 1 0.50 -18.80 -8.22
C MET A 1 -0.94 -18.54 -7.85
N GLU A 2 -1.84 -19.49 -8.10
CA GLU A 2 -3.26 -19.35 -7.79
C GLU A 2 -3.40 -19.30 -6.26
N ARG A 3 -3.90 -18.21 -5.73
CA ARG A 3 -4.30 -18.13 -4.33
C ARG A 3 -5.42 -19.13 -4.09
N LYS A 4 -5.18 -20.15 -3.29
CA LYS A 4 -6.19 -21.17 -2.96
C LYS A 4 -7.29 -20.55 -2.10
N ILE A 5 -8.50 -20.54 -2.62
CA ILE A 5 -9.71 -19.88 -2.05
C ILE A 5 -10.19 -20.55 -0.73
N ASN A 6 -9.51 -21.58 -0.22
CA ASN A 6 -9.97 -22.38 0.92
C ASN A 6 -8.96 -22.50 2.08
N GLU A 7 -8.02 -21.57 2.25
CA GLU A 7 -7.18 -21.56 3.45
C GLU A 7 -7.70 -20.54 4.49
N PRO A 8 -7.72 -20.87 5.79
CA PRO A 8 -8.39 -20.06 6.83
C PRO A 8 -7.69 -18.73 7.19
N ASN A 9 -6.73 -18.26 6.40
CA ASN A 9 -5.97 -17.03 6.63
C ASN A 9 -5.98 -16.06 5.43
N PHE A 10 -7.03 -16.04 4.62
CA PHE A 10 -7.09 -15.15 3.46
C PHE A 10 -7.50 -13.74 3.90
N MET A 11 -6.55 -12.83 3.90
CA MET A 11 -6.82 -11.40 4.08
C MET A 11 -7.66 -10.89 2.90
N LEU A 12 -8.90 -10.47 3.19
CA LEU A 12 -9.78 -9.87 2.17
C LEU A 12 -9.16 -8.55 1.67
N VAL A 13 -9.16 -8.36 0.37
CA VAL A 13 -8.66 -7.14 -0.28
C VAL A 13 -9.44 -5.92 0.22
N SER A 14 -8.73 -4.85 0.58
CA SER A 14 -9.31 -3.56 0.98
C SER A 14 -9.10 -2.51 -0.10
N ILE A 15 -10.07 -1.62 -0.27
CA ILE A 15 -9.91 -0.46 -1.13
C ILE A 15 -8.71 0.38 -0.69
N PHE A 16 -8.52 0.59 0.62
CA PHE A 16 -7.50 1.48 1.15
C PHE A 16 -6.13 0.83 1.39
N ASN A 17 -6.10 -0.48 1.66
CA ASN A 17 -4.84 -1.18 1.90
C ASN A 17 -4.16 -1.62 0.61
N ASP A 18 -4.95 -2.09 -0.37
CA ASP A 18 -4.47 -2.84 -1.51
C ASP A 18 -4.66 -2.13 -2.86
N VAL A 19 -5.60 -1.17 -2.96
CA VAL A 19 -6.06 -0.63 -4.26
C VAL A 19 -5.82 0.87 -4.41
N ILE A 20 -6.33 1.71 -3.49
CA ILE A 20 -6.13 3.17 -3.49
C ILE A 20 -5.40 3.53 -2.20
N GLY A 21 -4.14 3.27 -2.21
CA GLY A 21 -3.19 3.36 -1.12
C GLY A 21 -1.97 2.49 -1.42
N PRO A 22 -0.90 2.66 -0.66
CA PRO A 22 -0.75 3.62 0.43
C PRO A 22 -0.55 5.07 -0.03
N VAL A 23 -0.79 6.01 0.89
CA VAL A 23 -0.16 7.32 0.82
C VAL A 23 1.33 7.10 1.07
N MET A 24 2.21 7.64 0.23
CA MET A 24 3.64 7.36 0.32
C MET A 24 4.49 8.44 -0.35
N ARG A 25 5.80 8.38 -0.15
CA ARG A 25 6.80 9.08 -0.96
C ARG A 25 7.59 8.09 -1.82
N GLY A 26 8.15 8.60 -2.88
CA GLY A 26 9.10 7.86 -3.72
C GLY A 26 8.48 7.07 -4.86
N PRO A 27 9.36 6.47 -5.69
CA PRO A 27 8.98 5.98 -7.00
C PRO A 27 8.33 4.59 -6.99
N SER A 28 8.49 3.82 -5.90
CA SER A 28 8.05 2.42 -5.86
C SER A 28 7.37 2.05 -4.56
N SER A 29 6.11 1.60 -4.61
CA SER A 29 5.37 1.14 -3.44
C SER A 29 5.98 -0.14 -2.84
N SER A 30 6.45 -1.07 -3.67
CA SER A 30 7.09 -2.31 -3.23
C SER A 30 8.41 -2.07 -2.49
N HIS A 31 9.09 -0.97 -2.78
CA HIS A 31 10.33 -0.59 -2.14
C HIS A 31 10.09 0.36 -0.96
N CYS A 32 9.59 1.55 -1.19
CA CYS A 32 9.48 2.55 -0.14
C CYS A 32 8.38 2.26 0.89
N ALA A 33 7.13 2.03 0.44
CA ALA A 33 6.01 1.88 1.36
C ALA A 33 6.05 0.56 2.15
N ALA A 34 6.40 -0.55 1.48
CA ALA A 34 6.57 -1.83 2.16
C ALA A 34 7.72 -1.78 3.17
N ALA A 35 8.86 -1.19 2.81
CA ALA A 35 10.00 -1.03 3.70
C ALA A 35 9.67 -0.16 4.91
N LEU A 36 8.91 0.93 4.73
CA LEU A 36 8.46 1.77 5.84
C LEU A 36 7.60 0.98 6.84
N ARG A 37 6.68 0.16 6.36
CA ARG A 37 5.85 -0.71 7.19
C ARG A 37 6.67 -1.75 7.94
N ILE A 38 7.66 -2.38 7.27
CA ILE A 38 8.62 -3.29 7.90
C ILE A 38 9.39 -2.55 9.00
N GLY A 39 9.90 -1.35 8.72
CA GLY A 39 10.61 -0.52 9.69
C GLY A 39 9.74 -0.13 10.90
N ARG A 40 8.44 0.15 10.69
CA ARG A 40 7.50 0.45 11.80
C ARG A 40 7.31 -0.75 12.71
N LEU A 41 7.10 -1.96 12.18
CA LEU A 41 7.01 -3.17 13.00
C LEU A 41 8.32 -3.49 13.71
N ALA A 42 9.47 -3.31 13.04
CA ALA A 42 10.79 -3.49 13.64
C ALA A 42 11.04 -2.46 14.77
N ARG A 43 10.56 -1.22 14.63
CA ARG A 43 10.58 -0.22 15.68
C ARG A 43 9.78 -0.65 16.91
N ASP A 44 8.56 -1.12 16.70
CA ASP A 44 7.70 -1.58 17.79
C ASP A 44 8.32 -2.78 18.51
N LEU A 45 8.90 -3.73 17.76
CA LEU A 45 9.60 -4.89 18.30
C LEU A 45 10.76 -4.51 19.24
N MET A 46 11.47 -3.43 18.94
CA MET A 46 12.62 -2.95 19.70
C MET A 46 12.27 -1.85 20.72
N ASP A 47 10.98 -1.56 20.94
CA ASP A 47 10.53 -0.44 21.79
C ASP A 47 11.23 0.89 21.42
N ALA A 48 11.54 1.07 20.13
CA ALA A 48 12.28 2.21 19.56
C ALA A 48 13.73 2.39 20.09
N ASP A 49 14.34 1.37 20.68
CA ASP A 49 15.70 1.40 21.24
C ASP A 49 16.67 0.63 20.32
N PHE A 50 17.51 1.36 19.58
CA PHE A 50 18.50 0.78 18.67
C PHE A 50 19.90 1.32 18.94
N SER A 51 20.90 0.43 19.01
CA SER A 51 22.33 0.78 18.96
C SER A 51 22.97 0.39 17.63
N ASP A 52 22.48 -0.70 17.03
CA ASP A 52 23.04 -1.26 15.78
C ASP A 52 21.91 -1.87 14.94
N ILE A 53 21.95 -1.62 13.64
CA ILE A 53 21.02 -2.15 12.63
C ILE A 53 21.84 -2.70 11.47
N LEU A 54 21.73 -4.01 11.24
CA LEU A 54 22.25 -4.67 10.05
C LEU A 54 21.08 -5.02 9.14
N VAL A 55 21.16 -4.59 7.88
CA VAL A 55 20.25 -4.94 6.81
C VAL A 55 20.97 -5.82 5.81
N GLU A 56 20.44 -6.98 5.48
CA GLU A 56 21.04 -7.89 4.51
C GLU A 56 20.06 -8.17 3.37
N PHE A 57 20.58 -8.15 2.13
CA PHE A 57 19.82 -8.47 0.92
C PHE A 57 20.46 -9.65 0.19
N ASP A 58 19.63 -10.59 -0.30
CA ASP A 58 20.14 -11.71 -1.10
C ASP A 58 20.71 -11.22 -2.43
N VAL A 59 21.91 -11.69 -2.79
CA VAL A 59 22.64 -11.33 -4.02
C VAL A 59 21.80 -11.64 -5.28
N ASN A 60 20.92 -12.63 -5.23
CA ASN A 60 20.06 -13.02 -6.34
C ASN A 60 18.68 -12.30 -6.31
N GLY A 61 18.46 -11.46 -5.29
CA GLY A 61 17.24 -10.65 -5.15
C GLY A 61 17.25 -9.40 -6.02
N SER A 62 16.16 -8.63 -5.95
CA SER A 62 16.05 -7.33 -6.63
C SER A 62 16.68 -6.18 -5.83
N LEU A 63 16.66 -6.29 -4.50
CA LEU A 63 17.02 -5.21 -3.58
C LEU A 63 18.49 -4.77 -3.65
N PRO A 64 19.51 -5.64 -3.83
CA PRO A 64 20.90 -5.21 -3.90
C PRO A 64 21.19 -4.10 -4.92
N ASN A 65 20.43 -4.07 -6.01
CA ASN A 65 20.61 -3.09 -7.09
C ASN A 65 19.57 -1.95 -7.08
N THR A 66 18.58 -1.99 -6.17
CA THR A 66 17.43 -1.08 -6.23
C THR A 66 17.09 -0.43 -4.90
N HIS A 67 17.65 -0.90 -3.76
CA HIS A 67 17.23 -0.44 -2.43
C HIS A 67 17.38 1.07 -2.23
N ASP A 68 18.47 1.64 -2.68
CA ASP A 68 18.74 3.08 -2.60
C ASP A 68 17.86 3.87 -3.59
N THR A 69 18.00 3.55 -4.90
CA THR A 69 17.38 4.32 -5.98
C THR A 69 15.85 4.23 -6.03
N GLN A 70 15.25 3.17 -5.47
CA GLN A 70 13.78 2.99 -5.43
C GLN A 70 13.16 3.25 -4.05
N GLY A 71 13.96 3.72 -3.08
CA GLY A 71 13.47 4.24 -1.81
C GLY A 71 13.26 3.20 -0.70
N SER A 72 13.84 1.98 -0.80
CA SER A 72 13.79 1.00 0.29
C SER A 72 14.47 1.52 1.55
N ASP A 73 15.66 2.10 1.41
CA ASP A 73 16.42 2.65 2.53
C ASP A 73 15.65 3.78 3.20
N MET A 74 15.17 4.72 2.38
CA MET A 74 14.35 5.84 2.84
C MET A 74 13.13 5.36 3.63
N GLY A 75 12.40 4.38 3.09
CA GLY A 75 11.22 3.81 3.72
C GLY A 75 11.56 3.08 5.02
N LEU A 76 12.49 2.11 4.97
CA LEU A 76 12.87 1.29 6.10
C LEU A 76 13.32 2.13 7.30
N PHE A 77 14.28 3.03 7.03
CA PHE A 77 14.84 3.86 8.10
C PHE A 77 13.88 4.93 8.60
N GLY A 78 13.03 5.47 7.73
CA GLY A 78 11.91 6.31 8.15
C GLY A 78 10.93 5.59 9.06
N GLY A 79 10.61 4.33 8.75
CA GLY A 79 9.79 3.46 9.60
C GLY A 79 10.42 3.20 10.96
N LEU A 80 11.71 2.90 11.01
CA LEU A 80 12.48 2.73 12.26
C LEU A 80 12.53 4.01 13.09
N LEU A 81 12.54 5.19 12.47
CA LEU A 81 12.42 6.49 13.15
C LEU A 81 10.98 6.80 13.61
N GLY A 82 10.00 6.01 13.18
CA GLY A 82 8.58 6.23 13.48
C GLY A 82 7.94 7.35 12.64
N TRP A 83 8.55 7.71 11.51
CA TRP A 83 8.01 8.74 10.62
C TRP A 83 6.86 8.21 9.78
N ASP A 84 5.98 9.11 9.36
CA ASP A 84 4.86 8.78 8.50
C ASP A 84 5.28 8.67 7.01
N ALA A 85 4.48 7.96 6.24
CA ALA A 85 4.74 7.74 4.82
C ALA A 85 4.77 9.03 3.97
N ALA A 86 4.12 10.10 4.45
CA ALA A 86 4.13 11.42 3.83
C ALA A 86 5.18 12.39 4.42
N ASP A 87 5.95 11.98 5.42
CA ASP A 87 6.92 12.86 6.10
C ASP A 87 7.97 13.40 5.11
N ALA A 88 8.16 14.73 5.13
CA ALA A 88 9.09 15.40 4.23
C ALA A 88 10.56 15.01 4.48
N ARG A 89 10.88 14.51 5.67
CA ARG A 89 12.22 14.10 6.08
C ARG A 89 12.61 12.71 5.61
N LEU A 90 11.68 11.91 5.06
CA LEU A 90 11.97 10.53 4.64
C LEU A 90 13.23 10.38 3.79
N PRO A 91 13.52 11.24 2.80
CA PRO A 91 14.75 11.12 2.02
C PRO A 91 16.03 11.18 2.85
N ASP A 92 15.99 11.85 4.01
CA ASP A 92 17.12 12.03 4.91
C ASP A 92 17.17 11.00 6.06
N SER A 93 16.30 10.00 6.05
CA SER A 93 16.17 9.03 7.14
C SER A 93 17.45 8.24 7.44
N PRO A 94 18.30 7.82 6.45
CA PRO A 94 19.57 7.18 6.74
C PRO A 94 20.52 8.07 7.55
N GLN A 95 20.57 9.36 7.21
CA GLN A 95 21.40 10.36 7.91
C GLN A 95 20.85 10.64 9.30
N ALA A 96 19.52 10.70 9.45
CA ALA A 96 18.87 10.94 10.74
C ALA A 96 19.13 9.80 11.74
N LEU A 97 19.11 8.53 11.30
CA LEU A 97 19.48 7.38 12.14
C LEU A 97 20.93 7.44 12.60
N ARG A 98 21.86 7.75 11.69
CA ARG A 98 23.28 7.90 12.04
C ARG A 98 23.50 9.06 13.00
N ALA A 99 22.81 10.18 12.80
CA ALA A 99 22.86 11.33 13.70
C ALA A 99 22.28 11.02 15.09
N ALA A 100 21.35 10.07 15.19
CA ALA A 100 20.84 9.56 16.47
C ALA A 100 21.82 8.60 17.16
N GLY A 101 23.00 8.33 16.57
CA GLY A 101 24.03 7.46 17.17
C GLY A 101 23.84 5.97 16.86
N VAL A 102 22.95 5.62 15.93
CA VAL A 102 22.72 4.23 15.53
C VAL A 102 23.77 3.81 14.51
N CYS A 103 24.45 2.69 14.75
CA CYS A 103 25.32 2.05 13.77
C CYS A 103 24.47 1.37 12.70
N LEU A 104 24.65 1.75 11.43
CA LEU A 104 23.84 1.26 10.32
C LEU A 104 24.72 0.61 9.27
N SER A 105 24.49 -0.67 9.00
CA SER A 105 25.18 -1.46 7.96
C SER A 105 24.17 -2.05 6.99
N ILE A 106 24.51 -2.04 5.70
CA ILE A 106 23.76 -2.73 4.64
C ILE A 106 24.75 -3.66 3.94
N GLU A 107 24.39 -4.94 3.83
CA GLU A 107 25.23 -5.98 3.24
C GLU A 107 24.49 -6.78 2.18
N THR A 108 25.22 -7.27 1.19
CA THR A 108 24.71 -8.23 0.20
C THR A 108 25.26 -9.61 0.55
N VAL A 109 24.39 -10.60 0.69
CA VAL A 109 24.72 -11.95 1.13
C VAL A 109 24.16 -13.00 0.16
N ASP A 110 24.75 -14.18 0.13
CA ASP A 110 24.20 -15.35 -0.58
C ASP A 110 23.34 -16.14 0.42
N ALA A 111 22.08 -15.77 0.52
CA ALA A 111 21.14 -16.32 1.47
C ALA A 111 20.15 -17.33 0.86
N ALA A 112 20.12 -17.44 -0.47
CA ALA A 112 19.18 -18.25 -1.24
C ALA A 112 17.71 -17.99 -0.85
N ASP A 113 17.35 -16.73 -0.67
CA ASP A 113 15.97 -16.33 -0.33
C ASP A 113 15.01 -16.66 -1.48
N PRO A 114 13.87 -17.29 -1.20
CA PRO A 114 12.93 -17.69 -2.24
C PRO A 114 12.15 -16.51 -2.85
N HIS A 115 12.15 -15.35 -2.19
CA HIS A 115 11.44 -14.15 -2.65
C HIS A 115 12.44 -13.03 -2.98
N PRO A 116 12.37 -12.41 -4.18
CA PRO A 116 13.36 -11.43 -4.62
C PRO A 116 13.39 -10.13 -3.79
N ASN A 117 12.29 -9.80 -3.10
CA ASN A 117 12.18 -8.60 -2.27
C ASN A 117 12.21 -8.97 -0.78
N THR A 118 13.21 -9.74 -0.37
CA THR A 118 13.41 -10.14 1.04
C THR A 118 14.31 -9.14 1.76
N TYR A 119 13.85 -8.71 2.94
CA TYR A 119 14.59 -7.92 3.92
C TYR A 119 14.98 -8.82 5.07
N ARG A 120 16.28 -8.87 5.39
CA ARG A 120 16.82 -9.52 6.59
C ARG A 120 17.35 -8.42 7.49
N LEU A 121 16.82 -8.33 8.71
CA LEU A 121 17.19 -7.33 9.69
C LEU A 121 17.77 -8.02 10.91
N THR A 122 18.93 -7.54 11.38
CA THR A 122 19.42 -7.81 12.73
C THR A 122 19.43 -6.49 13.49
N LEU A 123 18.62 -6.44 14.54
CA LEU A 123 18.36 -5.24 15.33
C LEU A 123 18.96 -5.46 16.73
N ARG A 124 19.79 -4.55 17.19
CA ARG A 124 20.45 -4.65 18.50
C ARG A 124 20.25 -3.40 19.32
N SER A 125 20.07 -3.59 20.61
CA SER A 125 20.20 -2.55 21.63
C SER A 125 21.16 -3.01 22.73
N SER A 126 21.33 -2.21 23.76
CA SER A 126 22.11 -2.61 24.94
C SER A 126 21.46 -3.78 25.72
N ARG A 127 20.18 -4.07 25.48
CA ARG A 127 19.35 -5.01 26.27
C ARG A 127 19.01 -6.28 25.53
N GLU A 128 18.84 -6.20 24.20
CA GLU A 128 18.26 -7.29 23.41
C GLU A 128 18.76 -7.29 21.97
N THR A 129 18.56 -8.40 21.30
CA THR A 129 18.80 -8.57 19.87
C THR A 129 17.63 -9.34 19.29
N HIS A 130 17.08 -8.83 18.20
CA HIS A 130 16.05 -9.49 17.40
C HIS A 130 16.47 -9.62 15.95
N THR A 131 16.05 -10.71 15.32
CA THR A 131 16.18 -10.94 13.88
C THR A 131 14.81 -10.97 13.22
N VAL A 132 14.66 -10.28 12.12
CA VAL A 132 13.41 -10.21 11.36
C VAL A 132 13.70 -10.54 9.90
N ARG A 133 12.91 -11.44 9.32
CA ARG A 133 12.89 -11.65 7.88
C ARG A 133 11.51 -11.30 7.37
N ALA A 134 11.45 -10.33 6.45
CA ALA A 134 10.22 -9.83 5.88
C ALA A 134 10.31 -9.77 4.35
N ILE A 135 9.18 -9.87 3.68
CA ILE A 135 9.08 -9.76 2.22
C ILE A 135 8.13 -8.62 1.84
N SER A 136 8.46 -7.93 0.76
CA SER A 136 7.51 -7.03 0.10
C SER A 136 6.72 -7.82 -0.94
N THR A 137 5.42 -7.91 -0.75
CA THR A 137 4.53 -8.72 -1.61
C THR A 137 3.95 -7.93 -2.79
N GLY A 138 4.34 -6.66 -2.95
CA GLY A 138 3.86 -5.75 -4.01
C GLY A 138 2.81 -4.75 -3.51
N GLY A 139 2.62 -3.65 -4.25
CA GLY A 139 1.62 -2.63 -3.92
C GLY A 139 1.83 -1.89 -2.59
N GLY A 140 3.00 -2.04 -1.97
CA GLY A 140 3.27 -1.53 -0.62
C GLY A 140 2.88 -2.49 0.50
N MET A 141 2.38 -3.66 0.17
CA MET A 141 2.10 -4.74 1.14
C MET A 141 3.38 -5.48 1.51
N MET A 142 3.41 -6.00 2.72
CA MET A 142 4.55 -6.74 3.25
C MET A 142 4.07 -7.90 4.14
N GLU A 143 4.97 -8.85 4.37
CA GLU A 143 4.75 -9.94 5.32
C GLU A 143 6.06 -10.17 6.10
N VAL A 144 5.98 -10.20 7.43
CA VAL A 144 7.07 -10.76 8.26
C VAL A 144 6.89 -12.28 8.27
N ILE A 145 7.90 -12.98 7.76
CA ILE A 145 7.87 -14.44 7.58
C ILE A 145 8.72 -15.20 8.59
N ASP A 146 9.60 -14.49 9.30
CA ASP A 146 10.43 -15.05 10.37
C ASP A 146 10.74 -13.98 11.42
N LEU A 147 10.65 -14.36 12.69
CA LEU A 147 11.02 -13.54 13.83
C LEU A 147 11.84 -14.41 14.81
N ASP A 148 13.11 -14.06 15.00
CA ASP A 148 14.04 -14.79 15.90
C ASP A 148 14.14 -16.29 15.61
N GLY A 149 13.97 -16.69 14.35
CA GLY A 149 13.94 -18.08 13.91
C GLY A 149 12.58 -18.77 14.08
N PHE A 150 11.56 -18.06 14.55
CA PHE A 150 10.19 -18.55 14.51
C PHE A 150 9.55 -18.25 13.15
N PRO A 151 9.07 -19.26 12.43
CA PRO A 151 8.27 -19.02 11.23
C PRO A 151 6.93 -18.39 11.64
N VAL A 152 6.68 -17.18 11.15
CA VAL A 152 5.48 -16.40 11.43
C VAL A 152 4.83 -15.94 10.14
N SER A 153 3.61 -15.37 10.23
CA SER A 153 2.94 -14.71 9.11
C SER A 153 2.22 -13.46 9.63
N MET A 154 2.92 -12.32 9.56
CA MET A 154 2.43 -11.05 10.10
C MET A 154 2.40 -10.00 9.00
N PHE A 155 1.21 -9.43 8.74
CA PHE A 155 0.97 -8.45 7.70
C PHE A 155 0.89 -7.00 8.21
N GLY A 156 0.96 -6.81 9.53
CA GLY A 156 0.79 -5.50 10.16
C GLY A 156 -0.62 -4.93 10.01
N ASP A 157 -1.61 -5.78 9.96
CA ASP A 157 -3.02 -5.49 9.72
C ASP A 157 -3.90 -5.54 10.98
N CYS A 158 -3.32 -5.84 12.13
CA CYS A 158 -3.97 -5.88 13.43
C CYS A 158 -2.97 -5.55 14.55
N TYR A 159 -3.46 -5.36 15.76
CA TYR A 159 -2.60 -5.30 16.95
C TYR A 159 -2.09 -6.69 17.26
N GLN A 160 -0.77 -6.81 17.46
CA GLN A 160 -0.10 -8.06 17.79
C GLN A 160 0.59 -7.95 19.15
N THR A 161 0.25 -8.84 20.08
CA THR A 161 0.99 -9.00 21.34
C THR A 161 1.78 -10.29 21.23
N LEU A 162 3.10 -10.19 21.31
CA LEU A 162 4.05 -11.29 21.21
C LEU A 162 4.58 -11.64 22.59
N LEU A 163 4.49 -12.91 22.98
CA LEU A 163 4.87 -13.40 24.31
C LEU A 163 5.89 -14.53 24.14
N TRP A 164 7.13 -14.30 24.56
CA TRP A 164 8.12 -15.36 24.67
C TRP A 164 7.86 -16.14 25.97
N ALA A 165 7.50 -17.40 25.85
CA ALA A 165 7.07 -18.24 26.98
C ALA A 165 8.20 -19.08 27.52
N GLU A 166 8.30 -19.13 28.87
CA GLU A 166 9.12 -20.08 29.65
C GLU A 166 8.18 -21.07 30.36
N GLY A 167 7.91 -22.20 29.75
CA GLY A 167 7.00 -23.19 30.33
C GLY A 167 5.98 -23.73 29.36
N PRO A 168 4.92 -24.40 29.81
CA PRO A 168 3.92 -24.99 28.92
C PRO A 168 3.04 -23.89 28.31
N ALA A 169 3.35 -23.49 27.06
CA ALA A 169 2.66 -22.43 26.37
C ALA A 169 1.15 -22.71 26.19
N GLU A 170 0.77 -23.96 26.14
CA GLU A 170 -0.63 -24.40 26.06
C GLU A 170 -1.45 -23.97 27.29
N GLU A 171 -0.85 -23.96 28.50
CA GLU A 171 -1.50 -23.46 29.71
C GLU A 171 -1.67 -21.93 29.68
N LEU A 172 -0.64 -21.23 29.18
CA LEU A 172 -0.69 -19.77 29.00
C LEU A 172 -1.79 -19.37 28.00
N ILE A 173 -1.90 -20.10 26.89
CA ILE A 173 -2.96 -19.89 25.89
C ILE A 173 -4.33 -20.10 26.52
N ALA A 174 -4.54 -21.16 27.29
CA ALA A 174 -5.81 -21.43 27.93
C ALA A 174 -6.23 -20.30 28.91
N VAL A 175 -5.28 -19.69 29.61
CA VAL A 175 -5.55 -18.50 30.43
C VAL A 175 -5.91 -17.29 29.57
N LEU A 176 -5.14 -17.02 28.50
CA LEU A 176 -5.42 -15.92 27.58
C LEU A 176 -6.82 -16.04 26.98
N GLU A 177 -7.22 -17.21 26.49
CA GLU A 177 -8.55 -17.46 25.90
C GLU A 177 -9.70 -17.18 26.86
N THR A 178 -9.48 -17.33 28.17
CA THR A 178 -10.50 -17.06 29.19
C THR A 178 -10.58 -15.59 29.61
N ARG A 179 -9.50 -14.82 29.41
CA ARG A 179 -9.35 -13.44 29.91
C ARG A 179 -9.37 -12.38 28.85
N PHE A 180 -9.12 -12.76 27.60
CA PHE A 180 -8.99 -11.80 26.48
C PHE A 180 -9.66 -12.35 25.22
N THR A 181 -10.40 -11.49 24.53
CA THR A 181 -11.03 -11.84 23.25
C THR A 181 -10.09 -11.52 22.12
N ALA A 182 -9.46 -12.53 21.54
CA ALA A 182 -8.55 -12.40 20.41
C ALA A 182 -9.18 -12.89 19.10
N ASP A 183 -8.75 -12.29 17.97
CA ASP A 183 -9.06 -12.82 16.65
C ASP A 183 -8.30 -14.14 16.38
N ALA A 184 -7.06 -14.25 16.88
CA ALA A 184 -6.28 -15.49 16.86
C ALA A 184 -5.25 -15.51 17.99
N ILE A 185 -4.98 -16.70 18.54
CA ILE A 185 -3.84 -16.98 19.40
C ILE A 185 -3.06 -18.12 18.75
N LEU A 186 -1.83 -17.85 18.34
CA LEU A 186 -0.98 -18.78 17.60
C LEU A 186 0.23 -19.14 18.43
N LEU A 187 0.60 -20.43 18.42
CA LEU A 187 1.80 -20.93 19.07
C LEU A 187 2.84 -21.28 18.02
N HIS A 188 3.97 -20.57 18.06
CA HIS A 188 5.13 -20.86 17.23
C HIS A 188 6.21 -21.56 18.07
N LYS A 189 6.83 -22.61 17.51
CA LYS A 189 7.87 -23.39 18.18
C LYS A 189 9.12 -23.46 17.27
N ALA A 190 10.28 -23.14 17.84
CA ALA A 190 11.56 -23.24 17.15
C ALA A 190 12.68 -23.50 18.16
N ASP A 191 13.52 -24.48 17.91
CA ASP A 191 14.72 -24.81 18.71
C ASP A 191 14.46 -24.93 20.21
N GLY A 192 13.32 -25.52 20.59
CA GLY A 192 12.91 -25.69 22.01
C GLY A 192 12.39 -24.41 22.67
N ARG A 193 12.31 -23.29 21.93
CA ARG A 193 11.71 -22.01 22.34
C ARG A 193 10.25 -21.95 21.90
N GLN A 194 9.47 -21.10 22.56
CA GLN A 194 8.06 -20.92 22.27
C GLN A 194 7.73 -19.43 22.22
N LEU A 195 6.97 -19.04 21.19
CA LEU A 195 6.43 -17.71 20.98
C LEU A 195 4.90 -17.82 20.82
N ILE A 196 4.15 -17.12 21.65
CA ILE A 196 2.70 -16.96 21.52
C ILE A 196 2.45 -15.62 20.82
N GLU A 197 1.73 -15.67 19.70
CA GLU A 197 1.29 -14.50 18.96
C GLU A 197 -0.22 -14.31 19.15
N VAL A 198 -0.62 -13.19 19.74
CA VAL A 198 -2.03 -12.81 19.93
C VAL A 198 -2.38 -11.73 18.92
N LYS A 199 -3.29 -12.01 17.99
CA LYS A 199 -3.86 -11.09 17.01
C LYS A 199 -5.22 -10.60 17.50
N ALA A 200 -5.41 -9.28 17.59
CA ALA A 200 -6.64 -8.70 18.13
C ALA A 200 -6.87 -7.25 17.62
N PRO A 201 -8.05 -6.65 17.86
CA PRO A 201 -8.30 -5.24 17.57
C PRO A 201 -7.61 -4.27 18.54
N GLU A 202 -7.02 -4.77 19.61
CA GLU A 202 -6.28 -4.01 20.62
C GLU A 202 -5.19 -4.88 21.26
N PHE A 203 -4.26 -4.26 21.97
CA PHE A 203 -3.23 -5.02 22.70
C PHE A 203 -3.81 -5.73 23.93
N VAL A 204 -3.23 -6.88 24.27
CA VAL A 204 -3.49 -7.51 25.57
C VAL A 204 -3.01 -6.56 26.67
N SER A 205 -3.90 -6.24 27.62
CA SER A 205 -3.61 -5.29 28.70
C SER A 205 -2.62 -5.86 29.71
N ASP A 206 -1.90 -4.97 30.39
CA ASP A 206 -0.94 -5.36 31.43
C ASP A 206 -1.62 -6.09 32.60
N ASP A 207 -2.86 -5.75 32.92
CA ASP A 207 -3.64 -6.44 33.96
C ASP A 207 -3.83 -7.92 33.62
N VAL A 208 -4.20 -8.23 32.37
CA VAL A 208 -4.33 -9.63 31.90
C VAL A 208 -2.97 -10.33 31.90
N LEU A 209 -1.92 -9.67 31.38
CA LEU A 209 -0.59 -10.26 31.27
C LEU A 209 0.06 -10.51 32.63
N SER A 210 -0.22 -9.69 33.66
CA SER A 210 0.31 -9.86 35.01
C SER A 210 -0.23 -11.12 35.73
N GLU A 211 -1.40 -11.61 35.30
CA GLU A 211 -2.00 -12.85 35.83
C GLU A 211 -1.42 -14.13 35.19
N ILE A 212 -0.58 -14.00 34.15
CA ILE A 212 -0.05 -15.11 33.37
C ILE A 212 1.40 -15.36 33.76
N PRO A 213 1.71 -16.42 34.55
CA PRO A 213 3.09 -16.74 34.94
C PRO A 213 3.86 -17.34 33.76
N GLY A 214 5.19 -17.19 33.75
CA GLY A 214 6.06 -17.84 32.75
C GLY A 214 6.18 -17.07 31.42
N ILE A 215 5.82 -15.81 31.40
CA ILE A 215 6.17 -14.91 30.27
C ILE A 215 7.55 -14.31 30.55
N ARG A 216 8.48 -14.53 29.62
CA ARG A 216 9.85 -13.99 29.69
C ARG A 216 9.93 -12.57 29.13
N SER A 217 9.30 -12.33 27.99
CA SER A 217 9.32 -11.06 27.29
C SER A 217 7.99 -10.80 26.58
N ILE A 218 7.60 -9.54 26.49
CA ILE A 218 6.38 -9.08 25.84
C ILE A 218 6.76 -8.00 24.85
N LYS A 219 6.25 -8.11 23.60
CA LYS A 219 6.35 -7.07 22.59
C LYS A 219 4.98 -6.77 22.02
N ARG A 220 4.76 -5.51 21.65
CA ARG A 220 3.49 -5.00 21.12
C ARG A 220 3.72 -4.31 19.79
N LEU A 221 3.23 -4.90 18.71
CA LEU A 221 3.33 -4.36 17.37
C LEU A 221 1.98 -3.80 16.94
N GLY A 222 1.93 -2.48 16.69
CA GLY A 222 0.74 -1.80 16.21
C GLY A 222 0.45 -2.06 14.74
N PRO A 223 -0.80 -1.86 14.29
CA PRO A 223 -1.14 -1.99 12.89
C PRO A 223 -0.46 -0.90 12.05
N VAL A 224 0.01 -1.27 10.87
CA VAL A 224 0.66 -0.37 9.89
C VAL A 224 -0.19 -0.18 8.63
N LEU A 225 -1.34 -0.84 8.54
CA LEU A 225 -2.30 -0.70 7.45
C LEU A 225 -3.44 0.27 7.82
N PRO A 226 -3.97 1.02 6.85
CA PRO A 226 -5.05 1.99 7.08
C PRO A 226 -6.36 1.40 7.60
N VAL A 227 -6.64 0.13 7.25
CA VAL A 227 -7.85 -0.60 7.67
C VAL A 227 -7.42 -1.97 8.20
N MET A 228 -7.79 -2.24 9.45
CA MET A 228 -7.46 -3.51 10.10
C MET A 228 -8.20 -4.69 9.49
N SER A 229 -7.61 -5.88 9.61
CA SER A 229 -8.27 -7.16 9.34
C SER A 229 -8.85 -7.76 10.62
N ARG A 230 -9.92 -8.56 10.49
CA ARG A 230 -10.56 -9.26 11.58
C ARG A 230 -10.80 -10.73 11.18
N LYS A 231 -10.84 -11.63 12.17
CA LYS A 231 -10.97 -13.07 11.95
C LYS A 231 -12.25 -13.47 11.21
N GLU A 232 -13.38 -12.89 11.58
CA GLU A 232 -14.70 -13.27 11.07
C GLU A 232 -15.28 -12.16 10.19
N THR A 233 -14.52 -11.79 9.15
CA THR A 233 -14.99 -10.78 8.20
C THR A 233 -15.70 -11.47 7.03
N ALA A 234 -16.99 -11.21 6.89
CA ALA A 234 -17.77 -11.61 5.73
C ALA A 234 -18.12 -10.36 4.91
N VAL A 235 -17.67 -10.35 3.66
CA VAL A 235 -18.05 -9.28 2.72
C VAL A 235 -19.31 -9.69 1.95
N PRO A 236 -20.16 -8.73 1.54
CA PRO A 236 -21.42 -9.03 0.84
C PRO A 236 -21.19 -9.68 -0.54
N PHE A 237 -20.02 -9.49 -1.12
CA PHE A 237 -19.60 -10.06 -2.40
C PHE A 237 -18.07 -9.99 -2.57
N GLY A 238 -17.45 -10.99 -3.20
CA GLY A 238 -16.02 -11.06 -3.47
C GLY A 238 -15.67 -10.96 -4.97
N SER A 239 -16.67 -10.77 -5.84
CA SER A 239 -16.49 -10.66 -7.28
C SER A 239 -17.55 -9.78 -7.93
N CYS A 240 -17.27 -9.25 -9.13
CA CYS A 240 -18.22 -8.45 -9.90
C CYS A 240 -19.53 -9.22 -10.15
N ALA A 241 -19.47 -10.51 -10.45
CA ALA A 241 -20.67 -11.33 -10.68
C ALA A 241 -21.51 -11.50 -9.40
N GLU A 242 -20.87 -11.62 -8.23
CA GLU A 242 -21.56 -11.66 -6.94
C GLU A 242 -22.14 -10.30 -6.58
N MET A 243 -21.43 -9.21 -6.82
CA MET A 243 -21.93 -7.84 -6.66
C MET A 243 -23.20 -7.59 -7.47
N LEU A 244 -23.22 -7.99 -8.75
CA LEU A 244 -24.40 -7.86 -9.61
C LEU A 244 -25.58 -8.68 -9.10
N ARG A 245 -25.34 -9.90 -8.57
CA ARG A 245 -26.39 -10.72 -7.91
C ARG A 245 -26.87 -10.09 -6.60
N HIS A 246 -25.95 -9.52 -5.81
CA HIS A 246 -26.27 -8.82 -4.58
C HIS A 246 -27.12 -7.57 -4.84
N ASP A 247 -26.80 -6.80 -5.88
CA ASP A 247 -27.65 -5.67 -6.30
C ASP A 247 -29.04 -6.10 -6.77
N ALA A 248 -29.16 -7.30 -7.35
CA ALA A 248 -30.44 -7.89 -7.80
C ALA A 248 -31.28 -6.94 -8.70
N GLY A 249 -30.62 -6.07 -9.47
CA GLY A 249 -31.27 -5.12 -10.36
C GLY A 249 -31.86 -3.87 -9.67
N ARG A 250 -31.48 -3.60 -8.43
CA ARG A 250 -31.91 -2.37 -7.68
C ARG A 250 -31.33 -1.10 -8.33
N GLY A 251 -30.23 -1.23 -9.08
CA GLY A 251 -29.55 -0.08 -9.68
C GLY A 251 -28.77 0.75 -8.64
N THR A 252 -28.29 0.11 -7.60
CA THR A 252 -27.48 0.76 -6.55
C THR A 252 -26.22 1.36 -7.20
N PRO A 253 -25.90 2.64 -6.95
CA PRO A 253 -24.68 3.27 -7.44
C PRO A 253 -23.44 2.48 -7.01
N LEU A 254 -22.46 2.33 -7.95
CA LEU A 254 -21.25 1.53 -7.69
C LEU A 254 -20.47 2.00 -6.45
N TRP A 255 -20.44 3.30 -6.17
CA TRP A 255 -19.77 3.85 -5.00
C TRP A 255 -20.44 3.44 -3.68
N LEU A 256 -21.76 3.29 -3.64
CA LEU A 256 -22.47 2.77 -2.43
C LEU A 256 -22.15 1.30 -2.19
N LEU A 257 -22.07 0.49 -3.25
CA LEU A 257 -21.63 -0.91 -3.14
C LEU A 257 -20.16 -0.99 -2.67
N ALA A 258 -19.32 -0.04 -3.05
CA ALA A 258 -17.95 0.07 -2.56
C ALA A 258 -17.91 0.38 -1.05
N VAL A 259 -18.75 1.30 -0.60
CA VAL A 259 -18.90 1.64 0.83
C VAL A 259 -19.38 0.41 1.59
N GLU A 260 -20.44 -0.25 1.13
CA GLU A 260 -21.01 -1.46 1.73
C GLU A 260 -19.97 -2.58 1.89
N TYR A 261 -19.14 -2.78 0.84
CA TYR A 261 -18.02 -3.73 0.86
C TYR A 261 -16.98 -3.36 1.92
N GLU A 262 -16.47 -2.13 1.91
CA GLU A 262 -15.38 -1.72 2.80
C GLU A 262 -15.81 -1.61 4.26
N MET A 263 -17.05 -1.20 4.53
CA MET A 263 -17.65 -1.24 5.87
C MET A 263 -17.63 -2.67 6.42
N ALA A 264 -18.10 -3.63 5.64
CA ALA A 264 -18.15 -5.04 6.04
C ALA A 264 -16.73 -5.60 6.20
N ARG A 265 -15.81 -5.29 5.27
CA ARG A 265 -14.42 -5.76 5.28
C ARG A 265 -13.64 -5.20 6.48
N GLY A 266 -13.79 -3.92 6.80
CA GLY A 266 -13.00 -3.23 7.81
C GLY A 266 -13.66 -3.14 9.18
N GLY A 267 -14.96 -3.45 9.29
CA GLY A 267 -15.71 -3.20 10.52
C GLY A 267 -15.78 -1.70 10.85
N ILE A 268 -15.79 -0.83 9.86
CA ILE A 268 -15.79 0.63 9.98
C ILE A 268 -17.11 1.22 9.47
N SER A 269 -17.45 2.42 9.90
CA SER A 269 -18.68 3.11 9.49
C SER A 269 -18.60 3.70 8.07
N GLU A 270 -19.75 3.95 7.44
CA GLU A 270 -19.85 4.69 6.18
C GLU A 270 -19.11 6.04 6.26
N ALA A 271 -19.30 6.78 7.35
CA ALA A 271 -18.68 8.07 7.55
C ALA A 271 -17.12 7.96 7.54
N GLU A 272 -16.58 6.91 8.15
CA GLU A 272 -15.12 6.65 8.13
C GLU A 272 -14.62 6.27 6.74
N VAL A 273 -15.37 5.45 6.00
CA VAL A 273 -15.01 5.09 4.60
C VAL A 273 -14.96 6.35 3.74
N VAL A 274 -15.99 7.18 3.81
CA VAL A 274 -16.06 8.43 3.02
C VAL A 274 -14.97 9.42 3.47
N ALA A 275 -14.75 9.59 4.77
CA ALA A 275 -13.70 10.48 5.29
C ALA A 275 -12.31 10.07 4.82
N LYS A 276 -11.96 8.78 4.87
CA LYS A 276 -10.68 8.27 4.37
C LYS A 276 -10.49 8.60 2.87
N MET A 277 -11.54 8.46 2.06
CA MET A 277 -11.43 8.75 0.63
C MET A 277 -11.35 10.27 0.36
N LEU A 278 -12.04 11.10 1.14
CA LEU A 278 -11.91 12.56 1.07
C LEU A 278 -10.49 13.02 1.39
N ASP A 279 -9.84 12.41 2.37
CA ASP A 279 -8.45 12.71 2.70
C ASP A 279 -7.51 12.33 1.54
N ILE A 280 -7.75 11.21 0.87
CA ILE A 280 -7.03 10.81 -0.36
C ILE A 280 -7.23 11.85 -1.46
N VAL A 281 -8.46 12.31 -1.71
CA VAL A 281 -8.75 13.37 -2.69
C VAL A 281 -7.93 14.63 -2.40
N ARG A 282 -7.90 15.09 -1.15
CA ARG A 282 -7.16 16.28 -0.73
C ARG A 282 -5.65 16.12 -0.93
N ILE A 283 -5.10 14.96 -0.58
CA ILE A 283 -3.68 14.63 -0.78
C ILE A 283 -3.34 14.68 -2.27
N VAL A 284 -4.14 14.03 -3.12
CA VAL A 284 -3.91 14.03 -4.57
C VAL A 284 -3.98 15.43 -5.16
N ARG A 285 -4.98 16.22 -4.79
CA ARG A 285 -5.11 17.62 -5.25
C ARG A 285 -3.92 18.48 -4.83
N HIS A 286 -3.45 18.31 -3.58
CA HIS A 286 -2.23 18.98 -3.11
C HIS A 286 -1.01 18.56 -3.94
N SER A 287 -0.87 17.28 -4.24
CA SER A 287 0.24 16.75 -5.05
C SER A 287 0.21 17.27 -6.48
N ILE A 288 -0.98 17.36 -7.11
CA ILE A 288 -1.14 17.99 -8.43
C ILE A 288 -0.65 19.46 -8.39
N ALA A 289 -1.11 20.23 -7.41
CA ALA A 289 -0.73 21.63 -7.28
C ALA A 289 0.81 21.78 -7.05
N ALA A 290 1.39 20.94 -6.22
CA ALA A 290 2.83 20.91 -5.99
C ALA A 290 3.61 20.54 -7.25
N GLY A 291 3.14 19.58 -8.04
CA GLY A 291 3.74 19.21 -9.34
C GLY A 291 3.77 20.36 -10.30
N ILE A 292 2.63 21.05 -10.49
CA ILE A 292 2.51 22.21 -11.39
C ILE A 292 3.39 23.37 -10.93
N ALA A 293 3.45 23.63 -9.62
CA ALA A 293 4.28 24.71 -9.05
C ALA A 293 5.79 24.48 -9.24
N GLY A 294 6.21 23.23 -9.33
CA GLY A 294 7.59 22.83 -9.58
C GLY A 294 8.11 21.81 -8.58
N THR A 295 8.86 20.86 -9.09
CA THR A 295 9.49 19.80 -8.31
C THR A 295 11.01 19.84 -8.50
N GLN A 296 11.75 19.59 -7.43
CA GLN A 296 13.21 19.54 -7.44
C GLN A 296 13.69 18.25 -6.79
N TYR A 297 14.50 17.51 -7.52
CA TYR A 297 15.19 16.33 -7.03
C TYR A 297 16.32 16.00 -8.01
N ASP A 298 17.56 15.98 -7.54
CA ASP A 298 18.73 15.88 -8.43
C ASP A 298 18.84 14.49 -9.07
N ASP A 299 18.45 13.44 -8.33
CA ASP A 299 18.54 12.05 -8.80
C ASP A 299 17.24 11.58 -9.45
N ARG A 300 16.86 12.21 -10.58
CA ARG A 300 15.71 11.80 -11.40
C ARG A 300 16.01 11.91 -12.90
N VAL A 301 15.30 11.11 -13.70
CA VAL A 301 15.34 11.18 -15.17
C VAL A 301 14.23 12.10 -15.69
N LEU A 302 13.02 12.02 -15.10
CA LEU A 302 11.88 12.84 -15.48
C LEU A 302 12.02 14.26 -14.95
N GLY A 303 12.30 15.21 -15.82
CA GLY A 303 12.36 16.64 -15.49
C GLY A 303 10.99 17.29 -15.34
N HIS A 304 10.96 18.51 -14.80
CA HIS A 304 9.75 19.30 -14.64
C HIS A 304 9.24 19.86 -15.98
N GLN A 305 8.00 19.59 -16.33
CA GLN A 305 7.33 19.96 -17.59
C GLN A 305 5.94 20.56 -17.35
N SER A 306 5.26 20.12 -16.28
CA SER A 306 3.85 20.42 -16.00
C SER A 306 3.59 21.92 -15.83
N GLY A 307 4.49 22.69 -15.21
CA GLY A 307 4.37 24.13 -15.10
C GLY A 307 4.34 24.83 -16.47
N ARG A 308 5.22 24.44 -17.39
CA ARG A 308 5.23 24.98 -18.75
C ARG A 308 3.99 24.56 -19.54
N PHE A 309 3.53 23.33 -19.35
CA PHE A 309 2.30 22.84 -19.97
C PHE A 309 1.09 23.67 -19.51
N ASP A 310 0.99 23.95 -18.19
CA ASP A 310 -0.07 24.77 -17.61
C ASP A 310 -0.07 26.21 -18.17
N GLU A 311 1.10 26.84 -18.29
CA GLU A 311 1.24 28.15 -18.92
C GLU A 311 0.71 28.16 -20.36
N LEU A 312 1.06 27.17 -21.18
CA LEU A 312 0.63 27.05 -22.57
C LEU A 312 -0.86 26.74 -22.66
N LEU A 313 -1.40 25.93 -21.77
CA LEU A 313 -2.83 25.62 -21.68
C LEU A 313 -3.64 26.90 -21.39
N ARG A 314 -3.24 27.64 -20.34
CA ARG A 314 -3.90 28.91 -19.98
C ARG A 314 -3.79 29.97 -21.08
N ALA A 315 -2.70 29.95 -21.83
CA ALA A 315 -2.50 30.86 -22.96
C ALA A 315 -3.24 30.45 -24.25
N GLY A 316 -3.94 29.31 -24.26
CA GLY A 316 -4.63 28.77 -25.44
C GLY A 316 -3.67 28.40 -26.58
N LYS A 317 -2.43 28.03 -26.29
CA LYS A 317 -1.37 27.70 -27.25
C LYS A 317 -1.19 26.20 -27.50
N LEU A 318 -2.03 25.37 -26.90
CA LEU A 318 -2.07 23.92 -27.14
C LEU A 318 -3.18 23.59 -28.15
N LEU A 319 -3.13 22.39 -28.74
CA LEU A 319 -4.26 21.86 -29.49
C LEU A 319 -5.47 21.79 -28.54
N ASP A 320 -6.64 22.11 -29.05
CA ASP A 320 -7.88 22.06 -28.28
C ASP A 320 -8.28 20.61 -28.04
N GLY A 321 -7.90 20.11 -26.88
CA GLY A 321 -8.24 18.78 -26.37
C GLY A 321 -9.31 18.82 -25.27
N GLY A 322 -9.87 20.00 -24.96
CA GLY A 322 -10.84 20.15 -23.88
C GLY A 322 -10.33 19.60 -22.56
N ALA A 323 -11.12 18.75 -21.91
CA ALA A 323 -10.76 18.10 -20.62
C ALA A 323 -9.52 17.18 -20.72
N LEU A 324 -9.22 16.64 -21.91
CA LEU A 324 -8.04 15.78 -22.11
C LEU A 324 -6.74 16.52 -21.79
N ASN A 325 -6.63 17.81 -22.18
CA ASN A 325 -5.44 18.61 -21.85
C ASN A 325 -5.25 18.75 -20.33
N ARG A 326 -6.34 18.87 -19.56
CA ARG A 326 -6.28 18.90 -18.09
C ARG A 326 -5.88 17.53 -17.51
N ILE A 327 -6.40 16.45 -18.07
CA ILE A 327 -6.00 15.08 -17.68
C ILE A 327 -4.48 14.92 -17.88
N ILE A 328 -3.95 15.27 -19.04
CA ILE A 328 -2.52 15.18 -19.35
C ILE A 328 -1.69 16.03 -18.37
N LEU A 329 -2.12 17.25 -18.08
CA LEU A 329 -1.47 18.14 -17.12
C LEU A 329 -1.38 17.50 -15.72
N TYR A 330 -2.50 17.00 -15.22
CA TYR A 330 -2.57 16.44 -13.85
C TYR A 330 -1.80 15.14 -13.72
N VAL A 331 -1.88 14.28 -14.73
CA VAL A 331 -1.07 13.06 -14.79
C VAL A 331 0.42 13.40 -14.82
N THR A 332 0.83 14.37 -15.64
CA THR A 332 2.23 14.79 -15.73
C THR A 332 2.72 15.35 -14.39
N ALA A 333 1.94 16.22 -13.75
CA ALA A 333 2.26 16.80 -12.45
C ALA A 333 2.44 15.73 -11.35
N LEU A 334 1.53 14.76 -11.27
CA LEU A 334 1.63 13.64 -10.30
C LEU A 334 2.86 12.77 -10.55
N MET A 335 3.18 12.48 -11.82
CA MET A 335 4.36 11.67 -12.15
C MET A 335 5.67 12.42 -11.85
N GLU A 336 5.69 13.74 -12.00
CA GLU A 336 6.83 14.57 -11.60
C GLU A 336 7.01 14.61 -10.08
N VAL A 337 5.91 14.71 -9.32
CA VAL A 337 5.93 14.60 -7.84
C VAL A 337 6.48 13.25 -7.42
N LYS A 338 5.98 12.16 -8.01
CA LYS A 338 6.49 10.80 -7.76
C LYS A 338 8.00 10.72 -7.98
N SER A 339 8.47 11.19 -9.13
CA SER A 339 9.88 11.13 -9.52
C SER A 339 10.79 12.07 -8.71
N SER A 340 10.19 12.94 -7.90
CA SER A 340 10.89 13.89 -7.02
C SER A 340 10.77 13.50 -5.54
N MET A 341 10.50 12.26 -5.22
CA MET A 341 10.28 11.77 -3.84
C MET A 341 9.17 12.55 -3.11
N GLY A 342 8.22 13.14 -3.86
CA GLY A 342 7.06 13.83 -3.31
C GLY A 342 5.97 12.86 -2.85
N VAL A 343 4.92 13.41 -2.22
CA VAL A 343 3.79 12.62 -1.72
C VAL A 343 2.87 12.22 -2.86
N ILE A 344 2.58 10.96 -2.96
CA ILE A 344 1.62 10.36 -3.89
C ILE A 344 0.69 9.39 -3.17
N VAL A 345 -0.36 8.98 -3.87
CA VAL A 345 -1.20 7.84 -3.48
C VAL A 345 -1.06 6.76 -4.55
N ALA A 346 -0.66 5.56 -4.17
CA ALA A 346 -0.65 4.43 -5.10
C ALA A 346 -2.08 4.12 -5.56
N ALA A 347 -2.30 3.96 -6.89
CA ALA A 347 -3.65 3.75 -7.44
C ALA A 347 -3.58 3.04 -8.81
N PRO A 348 -3.48 1.70 -8.90
CA PRO A 348 -3.32 0.77 -7.78
C PRO A 348 -1.87 0.60 -7.29
N THR A 349 -0.89 1.14 -7.97
CA THR A 349 0.53 1.09 -7.62
C THR A 349 1.16 2.48 -7.70
N ALA A 350 2.37 2.65 -7.17
CA ALA A 350 3.13 3.88 -7.39
C ALA A 350 3.46 4.08 -8.88
N GLY A 351 3.62 3.01 -9.66
CA GLY A 351 3.84 3.06 -11.12
C GLY A 351 2.66 3.65 -11.89
N ALA A 352 1.44 3.44 -11.41
CA ALA A 352 0.20 3.92 -12.02
C ALA A 352 -0.51 5.01 -11.19
N CYS A 353 0.18 5.64 -10.24
CA CYS A 353 -0.38 6.57 -9.26
C CYS A 353 -1.06 7.82 -9.84
N ALA A 354 -0.84 8.11 -11.11
CA ALA A 354 -1.34 9.32 -11.75
C ALA A 354 -2.56 9.09 -12.65
N ALA A 355 -2.70 7.89 -13.23
CA ALA A 355 -3.71 7.64 -14.26
C ALA A 355 -5.14 7.80 -13.73
N LEU A 356 -5.49 7.04 -12.68
CA LEU A 356 -6.81 7.10 -12.06
C LEU A 356 -7.08 8.48 -11.43
N PRO A 357 -6.29 8.97 -10.47
CA PRO A 357 -6.63 10.20 -9.78
C PRO A 357 -6.52 11.41 -10.70
N GLY A 358 -5.56 11.46 -11.65
CA GLY A 358 -5.44 12.52 -12.61
C GLY A 358 -6.67 12.64 -13.52
N ALA A 359 -7.21 11.52 -14.02
CA ALA A 359 -8.43 11.51 -14.80
C ALA A 359 -9.65 11.97 -13.98
N VAL A 360 -9.83 11.42 -12.77
CA VAL A 360 -10.99 11.73 -11.91
C VAL A 360 -11.01 13.19 -11.51
N ILE A 361 -9.91 13.73 -10.99
CA ILE A 361 -9.85 15.11 -10.52
C ILE A 361 -10.03 16.08 -11.69
N ALA A 362 -9.36 15.83 -12.84
CA ALA A 362 -9.46 16.67 -14.02
C ALA A 362 -10.90 16.74 -14.57
N MET A 363 -11.58 15.59 -14.65
CA MET A 363 -12.95 15.53 -15.16
C MET A 363 -13.95 16.11 -14.18
N ALA A 364 -13.84 15.83 -12.88
CA ALA A 364 -14.73 16.40 -11.86
C ALA A 364 -14.64 17.93 -11.85
N GLU A 365 -13.44 18.50 -11.92
CA GLU A 365 -13.26 19.95 -12.03
C GLU A 365 -13.79 20.52 -13.35
N ALA A 366 -13.64 19.81 -14.48
CA ALA A 366 -14.21 20.22 -15.75
C ALA A 366 -15.76 20.23 -15.73
N MET A 367 -16.36 19.35 -14.94
CA MET A 367 -17.81 19.25 -14.73
C MET A 367 -18.32 20.17 -13.61
N GLY A 368 -17.43 20.86 -12.87
CA GLY A 368 -17.81 21.71 -11.74
C GLY A 368 -18.26 20.94 -10.50
N LEU A 369 -17.80 19.69 -10.33
CA LEU A 369 -18.15 18.81 -9.21
C LEU A 369 -17.20 19.03 -8.03
N ASP A 370 -17.68 18.72 -6.82
CA ASP A 370 -16.98 18.93 -5.56
C ASP A 370 -16.11 17.72 -5.12
N GLU A 371 -15.44 17.83 -3.97
CA GLU A 371 -14.59 16.78 -3.41
C GLU A 371 -15.39 15.52 -3.04
N GLU A 372 -16.66 15.66 -2.66
CA GLU A 372 -17.50 14.52 -2.33
C GLU A 372 -17.82 13.67 -3.56
N ALA A 373 -18.12 14.32 -4.70
CA ALA A 373 -18.28 13.62 -5.99
C ALA A 373 -16.97 12.91 -6.41
N MET A 374 -15.81 13.56 -6.23
CA MET A 374 -14.51 12.94 -6.48
C MET A 374 -14.28 11.71 -5.59
N ALA A 375 -14.60 11.80 -4.30
CA ALA A 375 -14.47 10.68 -3.37
C ALA A 375 -15.40 9.50 -3.73
N LYS A 376 -16.66 9.77 -4.08
CA LYS A 376 -17.60 8.75 -4.57
C LYS A 376 -17.08 8.05 -5.82
N ALA A 377 -16.52 8.78 -6.77
CA ALA A 377 -15.94 8.22 -7.99
C ALA A 377 -14.71 7.35 -7.69
N LEU A 378 -13.83 7.78 -6.78
CA LEU A 378 -12.69 6.98 -6.35
C LEU A 378 -13.12 5.74 -5.56
N LEU A 379 -14.15 5.80 -4.72
CA LEU A 379 -14.72 4.61 -4.06
C LEU A 379 -15.24 3.59 -5.08
N ALA A 380 -16.01 4.05 -6.08
CA ALA A 380 -16.49 3.20 -7.16
C ALA A 380 -15.34 2.51 -7.91
N SER A 381 -14.28 3.27 -8.23
CA SER A 381 -13.09 2.72 -8.87
C SER A 381 -12.34 1.74 -7.97
N GLY A 382 -12.30 2.01 -6.67
CA GLY A 382 -11.66 1.15 -5.67
C GLY A 382 -12.28 -0.25 -5.65
N LEU A 383 -13.60 -0.35 -5.74
CA LEU A 383 -14.28 -1.65 -5.80
C LEU A 383 -13.93 -2.45 -7.07
N ILE A 384 -13.80 -1.77 -8.21
CA ILE A 384 -13.28 -2.44 -9.42
C ILE A 384 -11.87 -2.99 -9.19
N GLY A 385 -11.01 -2.19 -8.55
CA GLY A 385 -9.66 -2.62 -8.19
C GLY A 385 -9.65 -3.81 -7.22
N VAL A 386 -10.57 -3.88 -6.28
CA VAL A 386 -10.75 -5.04 -5.39
C VAL A 386 -11.00 -6.31 -6.19
N PHE A 387 -11.89 -6.27 -7.18
CA PHE A 387 -12.17 -7.45 -8.01
C PHE A 387 -10.96 -7.88 -8.86
N ILE A 388 -10.16 -6.92 -9.34
CA ILE A 388 -8.92 -7.21 -10.05
C ILE A 388 -7.90 -7.84 -9.09
N ALA A 389 -7.64 -7.23 -7.93
CA ALA A 389 -6.68 -7.72 -6.94
C ALA A 389 -7.03 -9.11 -6.40
N THR A 390 -8.32 -9.41 -6.25
CA THR A 390 -8.79 -10.72 -5.79
C THR A 390 -8.49 -11.84 -6.79
N ARG A 391 -8.46 -11.53 -8.09
CA ARG A 391 -8.33 -12.51 -9.16
C ARG A 391 -6.95 -12.53 -9.82
N TRP A 392 -6.22 -11.46 -9.71
CA TRP A 392 -4.93 -11.26 -10.35
C TRP A 392 -3.99 -10.40 -9.48
N THR A 393 -3.04 -9.74 -10.11
CA THR A 393 -2.00 -8.93 -9.45
C THR A 393 -1.92 -7.55 -10.08
N PHE A 394 -1.43 -6.58 -9.30
CA PHE A 394 -1.01 -5.28 -9.81
C PHE A 394 0.51 -5.20 -10.09
N ALA A 395 1.26 -6.26 -9.79
CA ALA A 395 2.72 -6.27 -9.94
C ALA A 395 3.14 -6.27 -11.41
N ALA A 396 3.86 -5.23 -11.84
CA ALA A 396 4.36 -5.12 -13.21
C ALA A 396 5.41 -6.20 -13.54
N GLU A 397 6.11 -6.70 -12.54
CA GLU A 397 7.10 -7.79 -12.66
C GLU A 397 6.44 -9.10 -13.09
N VAL A 398 5.17 -9.28 -12.74
CA VAL A 398 4.38 -10.49 -13.06
C VAL A 398 3.56 -10.28 -14.33
N GLY A 399 2.81 -9.19 -14.40
CA GLY A 399 1.81 -8.93 -15.42
C GLY A 399 2.19 -7.87 -16.47
N GLY A 400 3.38 -7.27 -16.40
CA GLY A 400 3.74 -6.12 -17.22
C GLY A 400 2.99 -4.84 -16.79
N CYS A 401 3.22 -3.75 -17.50
CA CYS A 401 2.53 -2.48 -17.22
C CYS A 401 1.03 -2.51 -17.49
N GLN A 402 0.52 -3.52 -18.16
CA GLN A 402 -0.93 -3.76 -18.27
C GLN A 402 -1.56 -4.09 -16.91
N ALA A 403 -0.81 -4.73 -15.99
CA ALA A 403 -1.28 -5.02 -14.63
C ALA A 403 -1.52 -3.72 -13.83
N GLU A 404 -0.66 -2.74 -13.99
CA GLU A 404 -0.76 -1.43 -13.34
C GLU A 404 -1.66 -0.47 -14.12
N GLY A 405 -1.22 -0.10 -15.33
CA GLY A 405 -1.89 0.90 -16.19
C GLY A 405 -3.24 0.43 -16.72
N GLY A 406 -3.36 -0.87 -17.07
CA GLY A 406 -4.65 -1.44 -17.49
C GLY A 406 -5.66 -1.45 -16.35
N SER A 407 -5.24 -1.83 -15.14
CA SER A 407 -6.08 -1.74 -13.95
C SER A 407 -6.48 -0.29 -13.65
N ALA A 408 -5.53 0.65 -13.70
CA ALA A 408 -5.81 2.06 -13.48
C ALA A 408 -6.78 2.65 -14.52
N ALA A 409 -6.65 2.28 -15.80
CA ALA A 409 -7.59 2.69 -16.86
C ALA A 409 -9.00 2.13 -16.62
N SER A 410 -9.08 0.85 -16.26
CA SER A 410 -10.33 0.17 -15.92
C SER A 410 -11.05 0.86 -14.75
N MET A 411 -10.32 1.13 -13.68
CA MET A 411 -10.78 1.84 -12.49
C MET A 411 -11.22 3.27 -12.83
N ALA A 412 -10.43 3.99 -13.62
CA ALA A 412 -10.74 5.36 -14.04
C ALA A 412 -12.02 5.42 -14.88
N ALA A 413 -12.22 4.51 -15.82
CA ALA A 413 -13.45 4.47 -16.62
C ALA A 413 -14.71 4.29 -15.77
N ALA A 414 -14.68 3.37 -14.79
CA ALA A 414 -15.79 3.21 -13.84
C ALA A 414 -16.03 4.48 -12.99
N ALA A 415 -14.97 5.16 -12.58
CA ALA A 415 -15.04 6.42 -11.85
C ALA A 415 -15.68 7.54 -12.69
N LEU A 416 -15.28 7.67 -13.97
CA LEU A 416 -15.84 8.69 -14.86
C LEU A 416 -17.32 8.47 -15.15
N VAL A 417 -17.75 7.21 -15.31
CA VAL A 417 -19.18 6.87 -15.41
C VAL A 417 -19.93 7.27 -14.13
N THR A 418 -19.30 7.08 -12.95
CA THR A 418 -19.88 7.52 -11.67
C THR A 418 -20.01 9.04 -11.58
N LEU A 419 -19.00 9.81 -12.02
CA LEU A 419 -19.08 11.29 -12.09
C LEU A 419 -20.20 11.78 -13.00
N ALA A 420 -20.53 11.01 -14.04
CA ALA A 420 -21.58 11.31 -15.00
C ALA A 420 -22.95 10.72 -14.60
N ASP A 421 -23.15 10.31 -13.37
CA ASP A 421 -24.37 9.66 -12.85
C ASP A 421 -24.81 8.44 -13.69
N GLY A 422 -23.85 7.73 -14.28
CA GLY A 422 -24.11 6.52 -15.04
C GLY A 422 -24.51 5.33 -14.19
N THR A 423 -25.14 4.35 -14.81
CA THR A 423 -25.63 3.14 -14.15
C THR A 423 -24.51 2.16 -13.79
N LEU A 424 -24.77 1.26 -12.82
CA LEU A 424 -23.88 0.17 -12.47
C LEU A 424 -23.43 -0.65 -13.68
N ALA A 425 -24.36 -0.97 -14.58
CA ALA A 425 -24.05 -1.73 -15.79
C ALA A 425 -23.11 -0.97 -16.74
N GLN A 426 -23.30 0.35 -16.89
CA GLN A 426 -22.41 1.20 -17.69
C GLN A 426 -21.02 1.29 -17.07
N ALA A 427 -20.91 1.43 -15.74
CA ALA A 427 -19.62 1.48 -15.04
C ALA A 427 -18.82 0.19 -15.24
N VAL A 428 -19.46 -0.97 -15.11
CA VAL A 428 -18.83 -2.29 -15.31
C VAL A 428 -18.43 -2.49 -16.78
N ALA A 429 -19.27 -2.07 -17.74
CA ALA A 429 -18.96 -2.16 -19.18
C ALA A 429 -17.79 -1.26 -19.57
N ALA A 430 -17.79 0.01 -19.14
CA ALA A 430 -16.71 0.96 -19.41
C ALA A 430 -15.37 0.46 -18.81
N SER A 431 -15.41 -0.03 -17.57
CA SER A 431 -14.28 -0.66 -16.90
C SER A 431 -13.67 -1.80 -17.73
N SER A 432 -14.51 -2.70 -18.21
CA SER A 432 -14.07 -3.85 -19.03
C SER A 432 -13.45 -3.41 -20.36
N MET A 433 -14.04 -2.44 -21.03
CA MET A 433 -13.54 -1.90 -22.31
C MET A 433 -12.19 -1.21 -22.11
N ALA A 434 -12.06 -0.34 -21.10
CA ALA A 434 -10.82 0.36 -20.82
C ALA A 434 -9.68 -0.60 -20.44
N PHE A 435 -9.96 -1.66 -19.71
CA PHE A 435 -8.96 -2.69 -19.38
C PHE A 435 -8.49 -3.43 -20.64
N GLN A 436 -9.44 -3.84 -21.50
CA GLN A 436 -9.13 -4.57 -22.72
C GLN A 436 -8.22 -3.78 -23.68
N ASN A 437 -8.42 -2.47 -23.78
CA ASN A 437 -7.63 -1.58 -24.63
C ASN A 437 -6.15 -1.47 -24.20
N MET A 438 -5.83 -1.86 -22.96
CA MET A 438 -4.48 -1.75 -22.38
C MET A 438 -3.72 -3.09 -22.39
N LEU A 439 -4.30 -4.15 -22.94
CA LEU A 439 -3.64 -5.45 -23.00
C LEU A 439 -2.41 -5.41 -23.93
N GLY A 440 -1.33 -6.06 -23.50
CA GLY A 440 -0.07 -6.16 -24.26
C GLY A 440 1.03 -5.19 -23.80
N LEU A 441 0.80 -4.33 -22.80
CA LEU A 441 1.81 -3.43 -22.28
C LEU A 441 2.80 -4.17 -21.38
N ILE A 442 4.06 -4.15 -21.77
CA ILE A 442 5.18 -4.70 -21.01
C ILE A 442 5.78 -3.67 -20.05
N CYS A 443 6.60 -4.12 -19.11
CA CYS A 443 7.46 -3.25 -18.30
C CYS A 443 8.78 -2.96 -19.06
N ASP A 444 9.14 -1.68 -19.18
CA ASP A 444 10.27 -1.18 -19.99
C ASP A 444 11.01 -0.05 -19.25
N PRO A 445 11.71 -0.34 -18.14
CA PRO A 445 12.45 0.67 -17.39
C PRO A 445 13.55 1.33 -18.22
N VAL A 446 13.83 2.60 -17.96
CA VAL A 446 14.95 3.36 -18.55
C VAL A 446 15.94 3.70 -17.45
N ALA A 447 17.20 3.35 -17.62
CA ALA A 447 18.24 3.52 -16.61
C ALA A 447 17.88 2.93 -15.24
N ASN A 448 17.25 1.75 -15.21
CA ASN A 448 16.69 1.08 -14.03
C ASN A 448 15.63 1.89 -13.28
N ARG A 449 15.02 2.89 -13.95
CA ARG A 449 14.00 3.75 -13.36
C ARG A 449 12.68 3.64 -14.13
N VAL A 450 11.60 3.75 -13.38
CA VAL A 450 10.22 3.65 -13.87
C VAL A 450 9.56 5.06 -13.91
N GLU A 451 10.25 6.03 -14.48
CA GLU A 451 9.81 7.43 -14.55
C GLU A 451 9.22 7.76 -15.93
N VAL A 452 10.06 7.81 -16.96
CA VAL A 452 9.70 8.27 -18.30
C VAL A 452 8.69 7.35 -19.01
N PRO A 453 8.91 6.01 -19.09
CA PRO A 453 7.90 5.14 -19.70
C PRO A 453 6.60 5.13 -18.92
N CYS A 454 6.66 5.20 -17.58
CA CYS A 454 5.45 5.24 -16.75
C CYS A 454 4.66 6.53 -16.96
N LEU A 455 5.28 7.69 -17.21
CA LEU A 455 4.54 8.90 -17.56
C LEU A 455 3.69 8.68 -18.81
N GLY A 456 4.28 8.22 -19.90
CA GLY A 456 3.56 7.97 -21.15
C GLY A 456 2.41 6.98 -20.99
N LYS A 457 2.63 5.89 -20.23
CA LYS A 457 1.62 4.86 -19.96
C LYS A 457 0.50 5.37 -19.05
N ASN A 458 0.82 6.21 -18.06
CA ASN A 458 -0.20 6.86 -17.22
C ASN A 458 -1.06 7.83 -18.03
N VAL A 459 -0.45 8.65 -18.91
CA VAL A 459 -1.19 9.53 -19.82
C VAL A 459 -2.11 8.70 -20.72
N MET A 460 -1.60 7.61 -21.32
CA MET A 460 -2.40 6.71 -22.15
C MET A 460 -3.55 6.08 -21.38
N ALA A 461 -3.30 5.54 -20.18
CA ALA A 461 -4.30 4.92 -19.34
C ALA A 461 -5.43 5.91 -18.95
N ALA A 462 -5.04 7.12 -18.51
CA ALA A 462 -5.98 8.17 -18.14
C ALA A 462 -6.79 8.68 -19.35
N SER A 463 -6.17 8.75 -20.53
CA SER A 463 -6.83 9.20 -21.77
C SER A 463 -7.73 8.13 -22.40
N ASN A 464 -7.55 6.87 -22.04
CA ASN A 464 -8.38 5.74 -22.47
C ASN A 464 -9.66 5.60 -21.65
N ALA A 465 -9.74 6.26 -20.50
CA ALA A 465 -10.87 6.13 -19.58
C ALA A 465 -12.13 6.88 -20.05
N PRO A 466 -12.06 8.11 -20.62
CA PRO A 466 -13.21 8.78 -21.21
C PRO A 466 -13.75 8.06 -22.43
#